data_8c7e88c5cea8b5eaa2adddae90b191d4
#
_entry.id   8c7e88c5cea8b5eaa2adddae90b191d4
#
_cell.length_a   1.000
_cell.length_b   1.000
_cell.length_c   1.000
_cell.angle_alpha   90.00
_cell.angle_beta   90.00
_cell.angle_gamma   90.00
#
_symmetry.space_group_name_H-M   'P 1'
#
loop_
_entity.id
_entity.type
_entity.pdbx_description
1 polymer ?
#
loop_
_entity_poly.entity_id
_entity_poly.type
_entity_poly.pdbx_seq_one_letter_code
_entity_poly.pdbx_strand_id
1 'polypeptide(L)'
;MSLRLVQTCGACPEQYDVFDGDEQVGYMRLRHGGFTVSYPDVMGETVYSASPEGDGIFEPDERDHFIAEGLAAITEAIRESRNSR
;
A
#
# COMPACT_ATOMS: atom_id res chain seq x y z
N MET A 1 -7.13 -7.28 -13.59
CA MET A 1 -7.34 -6.46 -12.39
C MET A 1 -6.50 -5.20 -12.47
N SER A 2 -7.11 -4.05 -12.23
CA SER A 2 -6.44 -2.76 -12.33
C SER A 2 -6.62 -2.00 -11.01
N LEU A 3 -5.53 -1.74 -10.32
CA LEU A 3 -5.57 -1.07 -9.02
C LEU A 3 -5.33 0.42 -9.19
N ARG A 4 -6.09 1.22 -8.44
CA ARG A 4 -6.02 2.67 -8.49
C ARG A 4 -5.60 3.21 -7.12
N LEU A 5 -4.62 4.09 -7.11
CA LEU A 5 -4.16 4.75 -5.90
C LEU A 5 -4.87 6.10 -5.74
N VAL A 6 -5.31 6.37 -4.52
CA VAL A 6 -5.85 7.69 -4.16
C VAL A 6 -5.03 8.20 -2.99
N GLN A 7 -4.27 9.25 -3.22
CA GLN A 7 -3.45 9.83 -2.16
C GLN A 7 -4.32 10.57 -1.16
N THR A 8 -4.26 10.16 0.10
CA THR A 8 -5.07 10.76 1.16
C THR A 8 -4.30 11.75 2.00
N CYS A 9 -2.97 11.67 1.96
CA CYS A 9 -2.11 12.64 2.62
C CYS A 9 -0.79 12.70 1.87
N GLY A 10 -0.31 13.90 1.61
CA GLY A 10 0.86 14.11 0.76
C GLY A 10 2.19 14.01 1.46
N ALA A 11 2.22 14.22 2.77
CA ALA A 11 3.48 14.25 3.50
C ALA A 11 3.25 14.02 4.98
N CYS A 12 4.17 13.29 5.62
CA CYS A 12 4.28 13.11 7.06
C CYS A 12 2.98 12.75 7.77
N PRO A 13 2.34 11.66 7.53
CA PRO A 13 2.78 10.55 6.68
C PRO A 13 2.26 10.66 5.25
N GLU A 14 2.95 10.01 4.32
CA GLU A 14 2.44 9.84 2.96
C GLU A 14 1.51 8.64 2.98
N GLN A 15 0.26 8.83 2.55
CA GLN A 15 -0.79 7.81 2.66
C GLN A 15 -1.56 7.67 1.38
N TYR A 16 -1.99 6.44 1.10
CA TYR A 16 -2.78 6.12 -0.09
C TYR A 16 -3.84 5.10 0.25
N ASP A 17 -5.05 5.28 -0.32
CA ASP A 17 -6.05 4.22 -0.41
C ASP A 17 -5.90 3.54 -1.75
N VAL A 18 -6.12 2.23 -1.81
CA VAL A 18 -6.01 1.46 -3.04
C VAL A 18 -7.37 0.87 -3.37
N PHE A 19 -7.81 1.05 -4.61
CA PHE A 19 -9.12 0.60 -5.07
C PHE A 19 -9.01 -0.33 -6.27
N ASP A 20 -9.91 -1.30 -6.32
CA ASP A 20 -10.18 -2.13 -7.50
C ASP A 20 -11.58 -1.75 -7.95
N GLY A 21 -11.69 -0.90 -8.97
CA GLY A 21 -12.96 -0.29 -9.31
C GLY A 21 -13.41 0.63 -8.19
N ASP A 22 -14.59 0.37 -7.64
CA ASP A 22 -15.14 1.15 -6.53
C ASP A 22 -14.89 0.52 -5.16
N GLU A 23 -14.25 -0.64 -5.11
CA GLU A 23 -14.01 -1.36 -3.88
C GLU A 23 -12.62 -1.07 -3.35
N GLN A 24 -12.52 -0.64 -2.09
CA GLN A 24 -11.21 -0.46 -1.47
C GLN A 24 -10.59 -1.81 -1.18
N VAL A 25 -9.36 -1.99 -1.64
CA VAL A 25 -8.64 -3.25 -1.48
C VAL A 25 -7.30 -3.08 -0.79
N GLY A 26 -6.97 -1.87 -0.34
CA GLY A 26 -5.71 -1.69 0.36
C GLY A 26 -5.52 -0.31 0.93
N TYR A 27 -4.49 -0.20 1.76
CA TYR A 27 -4.12 1.03 2.40
C TYR A 27 -2.59 1.04 2.55
N MET A 28 -1.96 2.13 2.15
CA MET A 28 -0.52 2.29 2.25
C MET A 28 -0.17 3.50 3.09
N ARG A 29 0.84 3.36 3.93
CA ARG A 29 1.25 4.43 4.83
C ARG A 29 2.76 4.41 5.02
N LEU A 30 3.39 5.56 4.79
CA LEU A 30 4.81 5.76 5.07
C LEU A 30 4.93 6.71 6.25
N ARG A 31 5.46 6.24 7.36
CA ARG A 31 5.57 7.03 8.58
C ARG A 31 6.84 6.65 9.33
N HIS A 32 7.62 7.64 9.71
CA HIS A 32 8.83 7.44 10.53
C HIS A 32 9.77 6.37 9.95
N GLY A 33 9.96 6.42 8.62
CA GLY A 33 10.84 5.47 7.96
C GLY A 33 10.28 4.08 7.80
N GLY A 34 9.00 3.86 8.16
CA GLY A 34 8.35 2.58 7.99
C GLY A 34 7.23 2.66 6.96
N PHE A 35 7.28 1.81 5.95
CA PHE A 35 6.23 1.70 4.94
C PHE A 35 5.43 0.44 5.19
N THR A 36 4.13 0.58 5.36
CA THR A 36 3.24 -0.57 5.59
C THR A 36 2.09 -0.55 4.60
N VAL A 37 1.66 -1.74 4.23
CA VAL A 37 0.55 -1.96 3.31
C VAL A 37 -0.43 -2.92 3.99
N SER A 38 -1.68 -2.53 4.07
CA SER A 38 -2.73 -3.33 4.71
C SER A 38 -3.80 -3.72 3.70
N TYR A 39 -4.47 -4.84 3.94
CA TYR A 39 -5.53 -5.37 3.09
C TYR A 39 -6.68 -5.81 3.98
N PRO A 40 -7.91 -5.45 3.67
CA PRO A 40 -8.37 -4.63 2.52
C PRO A 40 -8.40 -3.12 2.78
N ASP A 41 -8.13 -2.69 4.00
CA ASP A 41 -8.14 -1.27 4.38
C ASP A 41 -7.24 -1.05 5.60
N VAL A 42 -7.33 0.13 6.20
CA VAL A 42 -6.49 0.50 7.35
C VAL A 42 -6.68 -0.43 8.55
N MET A 43 -7.85 -1.03 8.67
CA MET A 43 -8.16 -1.97 9.76
C MET A 43 -7.77 -3.40 9.42
N GLY A 44 -7.28 -3.62 8.23
CA GLY A 44 -6.93 -4.95 7.76
C GLY A 44 -5.57 -5.42 8.23
N GLU A 45 -5.18 -6.57 7.70
CA GLU A 45 -3.92 -7.21 8.01
C GLU A 45 -2.78 -6.58 7.23
N THR A 46 -1.61 -6.42 7.85
CA THR A 46 -0.43 -5.94 7.15
C THR A 46 0.07 -7.03 6.20
N VAL A 47 0.11 -6.72 4.91
CA VAL A 47 0.52 -7.68 3.88
C VAL A 47 1.91 -7.38 3.33
N TYR A 48 2.46 -6.21 3.65
CA TYR A 48 3.81 -5.84 3.21
C TYR A 48 4.34 -4.75 4.14
N SER A 49 5.62 -4.81 4.45
CA SER A 49 6.27 -3.75 5.19
C SER A 49 7.73 -3.63 4.74
N ALA A 50 8.24 -2.40 4.80
CA ALA A 50 9.61 -2.09 4.40
C ALA A 50 10.10 -0.88 5.18
N SER A 51 11.40 -0.61 5.10
CA SER A 51 12.00 0.55 5.75
C SER A 51 12.74 1.39 4.70
N PRO A 52 12.01 2.25 3.95
CA PRO A 52 12.66 3.13 2.99
C PRO A 52 13.60 4.11 3.69
N GLU A 53 14.53 4.68 2.95
CA GLU A 53 15.49 5.61 3.53
C GLU A 53 14.87 6.96 3.89
N GLY A 54 13.82 7.38 3.18
CA GLY A 54 13.13 8.62 3.48
C GLY A 54 12.40 8.56 4.81
N ASP A 55 12.38 9.65 5.55
CA ASP A 55 11.72 9.72 6.84
C ASP A 55 10.35 10.37 6.68
N GLY A 56 9.32 9.53 6.54
CA GLY A 56 7.95 10.01 6.37
C GLY A 56 7.57 10.37 4.94
N ILE A 57 8.55 10.42 4.05
CA ILE A 57 8.36 10.70 2.63
C ILE A 57 9.32 9.81 1.85
N PHE A 58 8.84 9.22 0.74
CA PHE A 58 9.73 8.46 -0.13
C PHE A 58 10.73 9.35 -0.83
N GLU A 59 11.96 8.87 -0.96
CA GLU A 59 12.90 9.48 -1.87
C GLU A 59 12.38 9.31 -3.31
N PRO A 60 12.67 10.25 -4.22
CA PRO A 60 12.10 10.20 -5.57
C PRO A 60 12.40 8.90 -6.33
N ASP A 61 13.57 8.30 -6.10
CA ASP A 61 14.00 7.11 -6.82
C ASP A 61 13.51 5.80 -6.17
N GLU A 62 12.90 5.87 -4.98
CA GLU A 62 12.40 4.66 -4.32
C GLU A 62 10.87 4.57 -4.27
N ARG A 63 10.16 5.68 -4.48
CA ARG A 63 8.70 5.68 -4.39
C ARG A 63 8.06 4.65 -5.29
N ASP A 64 8.42 4.67 -6.58
CA ASP A 64 7.82 3.75 -7.55
C ASP A 64 8.09 2.31 -7.19
N HIS A 65 9.29 2.01 -6.69
CA HIS A 65 9.65 0.66 -6.30
C HIS A 65 8.77 0.17 -5.15
N PHE A 66 8.65 0.94 -4.08
CA PHE A 66 7.88 0.50 -2.91
C PHE A 66 6.38 0.47 -3.17
N ILE A 67 5.87 1.42 -3.97
CA ILE A 67 4.46 1.40 -4.37
C ILE A 67 4.17 0.14 -5.19
N ALA A 68 5.04 -0.19 -6.14
CA ALA A 68 4.86 -1.39 -6.96
C ALA A 68 4.88 -2.66 -6.11
N GLU A 69 5.78 -2.74 -5.14
CA GLU A 69 5.84 -3.88 -4.22
C GLU A 69 4.58 -3.99 -3.37
N GLY A 70 4.07 -2.85 -2.91
CA GLY A 70 2.83 -2.82 -2.14
C GLY A 70 1.62 -3.27 -2.96
N LEU A 71 1.54 -2.81 -4.21
CA LEU A 71 0.45 -3.22 -5.11
C LEU A 71 0.53 -4.71 -5.41
N ALA A 72 1.73 -5.25 -5.57
CA ALA A 72 1.92 -6.68 -5.78
C ALA A 72 1.45 -7.48 -4.56
N ALA A 73 1.75 -7.00 -3.36
CA ALA A 73 1.31 -7.67 -2.13
C ALA A 73 -0.21 -7.65 -2.00
N ILE A 74 -0.86 -6.54 -2.33
CA ILE A 74 -2.33 -6.46 -2.31
C ILE A 74 -2.93 -7.41 -3.35
N THR A 75 -2.36 -7.45 -4.55
CA THR A 75 -2.81 -8.37 -5.60
C THR A 75 -2.75 -9.81 -5.12
N GLU A 76 -1.66 -10.18 -4.47
CA GLU A 76 -1.48 -11.52 -3.93
C GLU A 76 -2.50 -11.82 -2.83
N ALA A 77 -2.77 -10.84 -1.95
CA ALA A 77 -3.76 -11.01 -0.89
C ALA A 77 -5.17 -11.22 -1.46
N ILE A 78 -5.53 -10.48 -2.52
CA ILE A 78 -6.81 -10.66 -3.19
C ILE A 78 -6.90 -12.07 -3.77
N ARG A 79 -5.84 -12.52 -4.44
CA ARG A 79 -5.79 -13.85 -5.05
C ARG A 79 -5.95 -14.94 -4.00
N GLU A 80 -5.24 -14.83 -2.89
CA GLU A 80 -5.34 -15.80 -1.80
C GLU A 80 -6.74 -15.81 -1.18
N SER A 81 -7.34 -14.64 -1.02
CA SER A 81 -8.71 -14.54 -0.49
C SER A 81 -9.71 -15.26 -1.39
N ARG A 82 -9.54 -15.16 -2.71
CA ARG A 82 -10.43 -15.83 -3.67
C ARG A 82 -10.20 -17.32 -3.72
N ASN A 83 -8.99 -17.78 -3.42
CA ASN A 83 -8.61 -19.19 -3.50
C ASN A 83 -8.80 -19.95 -2.19
N SER A 84 -9.10 -19.26 -1.10
CA SER A 84 -9.16 -19.88 0.22
C SER A 84 -10.54 -20.45 0.55
N ARG A 85 -11.35 -20.69 -0.43
CA ARG A 85 -12.70 -21.25 -0.24
C ARG A 85 -12.72 -22.72 -0.43
#